data_e1a1e52c24423ab8f6fe34fd8fd82352
#
_entry.id   e1a1e52c24423ab8f6fe34fd8fd82352
#
_cell.length_a   1.000
_cell.length_b   1.000
_cell.length_c   1.000
_cell.angle_alpha   90.00
_cell.angle_beta   90.00
_cell.angle_gamma   90.00
#
_symmetry.space_group_name_H-M   'P 1'
#
loop_
_entity.id
_entity.type
_entity.pdbx_description
1 polymer ?
#
loop_
_entity_poly.entity_id
_entity_poly.type
_entity_poly.pdbx_seq_one_letter_code
_entity_poly.pdbx_strand_id
1 'polypeptide(L)'
;MEQPALTVRRSLRVPPLAEATVVGGWSGLDERHVRWVAVIEWPVEDFVARDELVLTTGIGCDEERFTQLATEVADAGAAALCMAVGAGAPHPEAPAGARAVADERGMPLIEIPWEVRFADVLRAITDRLLAARYAATMDPGDHLPSGFTDALLHREGMRAIAEALEAMVERPVLVLDAGLAVTAHGPLAEKQLGADALSAQPTRACALEPATLDALRSALNGDDVHPAKAMPEAGLPGGLIAPAVAQGATHGYVLVLQDGPAREPLVMERHALGHAAVAVAIETLRRRAAAEAEARVRGDFLWELASGALVSRQEIAAKAVLLGYAVERRYHVLLAEAEADGDALEEAVRELRRHGAVAGLQASRRGDRALAIVPQDAPPAVAPQELARRLAPVLGERVSWGVADGTWALGELADGLRRAERGLRVGRALQGPGTVGDAASLGPFLLLDSLARDDYACRMAAALLEPLERYDRERSRDLTDTLEVFLAENGNTTAAARRLFLNRHSLMYRLRKVEELTGRDLKRHEDRFLLELALRLRRVAQV
;
A
#
# COMPACT_ATOMS: atom_id res chain seq x y z
N MET A 1 17.91 -16.10 -23.81
CA MET A 1 16.66 -15.94 -24.60
C MET A 1 16.14 -14.55 -24.28
N GLU A 2 16.13 -13.66 -25.27
CA GLU A 2 15.58 -12.32 -25.11
C GLU A 2 14.06 -12.43 -24.89
N GLN A 3 13.57 -11.81 -23.83
CA GLN A 3 12.15 -11.75 -23.53
C GLN A 3 11.43 -10.97 -24.65
N PRO A 4 10.25 -11.43 -25.14
CA PRO A 4 9.47 -10.67 -26.09
C PRO A 4 8.99 -9.39 -25.43
N ALA A 5 9.71 -8.31 -25.67
CA ALA A 5 9.45 -7.01 -25.08
C ALA A 5 8.41 -6.27 -25.93
N LEU A 6 7.50 -5.54 -25.28
CA LEU A 6 6.52 -4.68 -25.94
C LEU A 6 7.23 -3.42 -26.42
N THR A 7 7.38 -3.22 -27.74
CA THR A 7 7.94 -1.96 -28.27
C THR A 7 6.96 -0.80 -28.08
N VAL A 8 7.47 0.43 -28.00
CA VAL A 8 6.63 1.63 -27.90
C VAL A 8 5.62 1.69 -29.04
N ARG A 9 6.01 1.36 -30.27
CA ARG A 9 5.10 1.29 -31.42
C ARG A 9 3.95 0.30 -31.22
N ARG A 10 4.22 -0.84 -30.60
CA ARG A 10 3.17 -1.82 -30.29
C ARG A 10 2.26 -1.38 -29.17
N SER A 11 2.77 -0.61 -28.20
CA SER A 11 1.96 -0.06 -27.12
C SER A 11 0.94 0.97 -27.62
N LEU A 12 1.23 1.71 -28.68
CA LEU A 12 0.30 2.65 -29.31
C LEU A 12 -0.92 1.97 -29.98
N ARG A 13 -0.87 0.66 -30.23
CA ARG A 13 -2.01 -0.09 -30.76
C ARG A 13 -3.02 -0.53 -29.69
N VAL A 14 -2.72 -0.28 -28.44
CA VAL A 14 -3.63 -0.61 -27.33
C VAL A 14 -4.76 0.43 -27.28
N PRO A 15 -6.05 0.04 -27.15
CA PRO A 15 -7.20 0.94 -27.33
C PRO A 15 -7.11 2.30 -26.63
N PRO A 16 -6.67 2.43 -25.36
CA PRO A 16 -6.56 3.75 -24.74
C PRO A 16 -5.51 4.68 -25.39
N LEU A 17 -4.51 4.12 -26.10
CA LEU A 17 -3.47 4.86 -26.80
C LEU A 17 -3.67 4.89 -28.34
N ALA A 18 -4.76 4.32 -28.85
CA ALA A 18 -5.01 4.28 -30.29
C ALA A 18 -5.22 5.67 -30.91
N GLU A 19 -5.69 6.64 -30.12
CA GLU A 19 -5.87 8.04 -30.52
C GLU A 19 -4.67 8.92 -30.16
N ALA A 20 -3.61 8.36 -29.59
CA ALA A 20 -2.42 9.09 -29.22
C ALA A 20 -1.58 9.46 -30.45
N THR A 21 -0.97 10.65 -30.41
CA THR A 21 -0.17 11.19 -31.52
C THR A 21 1.29 11.29 -31.11
N VAL A 22 2.20 10.73 -31.91
CA VAL A 22 3.63 10.88 -31.69
C VAL A 22 4.05 12.24 -32.24
N VAL A 23 4.72 13.07 -31.41
CA VAL A 23 5.12 14.43 -31.76
C VAL A 23 6.64 14.68 -31.74
N GLY A 24 7.43 13.68 -31.34
CA GLY A 24 8.89 13.70 -31.33
C GLY A 24 9.49 12.33 -31.02
N GLY A 25 10.79 12.15 -31.23
CA GLY A 25 11.52 10.92 -30.87
C GLY A 25 11.17 9.69 -31.71
N TRP A 26 10.81 9.87 -32.96
CA TRP A 26 10.30 8.82 -33.86
C TRP A 26 11.23 7.60 -33.99
N SER A 27 12.56 7.79 -33.90
CA SER A 27 13.56 6.72 -33.99
C SER A 27 13.41 5.68 -32.88
N GLY A 28 12.97 6.09 -31.69
CA GLY A 28 12.84 5.19 -30.54
C GLY A 28 11.61 4.29 -30.55
N LEU A 29 10.66 4.50 -31.47
CA LEU A 29 9.39 3.75 -31.47
C LEU A 29 9.54 2.23 -31.58
N ASP A 30 10.49 1.77 -32.37
CA ASP A 30 10.75 0.34 -32.61
C ASP A 30 11.91 -0.20 -31.77
N GLU A 31 12.83 0.70 -31.33
CA GLU A 31 14.03 0.33 -30.60
C GLU A 31 13.81 0.28 -29.09
N ARG A 32 12.93 1.14 -28.55
CA ARG A 32 12.65 1.18 -27.11
C ARG A 32 11.54 0.24 -26.73
N HIS A 33 11.73 -0.41 -25.59
CA HIS A 33 10.83 -1.42 -25.07
C HIS A 33 10.17 -0.93 -23.79
N VAL A 34 8.89 -1.21 -23.64
CA VAL A 34 8.11 -0.90 -22.45
C VAL A 34 8.13 -2.11 -21.53
N ARG A 35 8.60 -1.93 -20.30
CA ARG A 35 8.58 -2.96 -19.24
C ARG A 35 7.62 -2.63 -18.12
N TRP A 36 7.30 -1.35 -17.95
CA TRP A 36 6.40 -0.85 -16.92
C TRP A 36 5.75 0.46 -17.35
N VAL A 37 4.75 0.93 -16.59
CA VAL A 37 4.12 2.24 -16.77
C VAL A 37 4.24 3.02 -15.46
N ALA A 38 4.74 4.25 -15.54
CA ALA A 38 4.81 5.19 -14.43
C ALA A 38 3.93 6.40 -14.70
N VAL A 39 3.38 7.01 -13.65
CA VAL A 39 2.70 8.30 -13.71
C VAL A 39 3.50 9.26 -12.86
N ILE A 40 4.00 10.31 -13.44
CA ILE A 40 4.82 11.31 -12.76
C ILE A 40 4.35 12.72 -13.06
N GLU A 41 4.68 13.62 -12.16
CA GLU A 41 4.59 15.07 -12.35
C GLU A 41 5.91 15.72 -11.92
N TRP A 42 6.09 16.99 -12.19
CA TRP A 42 7.27 17.73 -11.75
C TRP A 42 7.31 17.92 -10.22
N PRO A 43 8.46 17.77 -9.56
CA PRO A 43 9.78 17.34 -10.05
C PRO A 43 9.89 15.82 -10.26
N VAL A 44 10.75 15.40 -11.22
CA VAL A 44 10.90 13.98 -11.60
C VAL A 44 11.58 13.16 -10.51
N GLU A 45 12.56 13.75 -9.78
CA GLU A 45 13.38 13.07 -8.77
C GLU A 45 13.80 11.64 -9.22
N ASP A 46 13.97 10.69 -8.30
CA ASP A 46 14.35 9.29 -8.59
C ASP A 46 13.14 8.38 -8.93
N PHE A 47 12.03 8.95 -9.46
CA PHE A 47 10.78 8.20 -9.67
C PHE A 47 10.65 7.55 -11.05
N VAL A 48 11.57 7.78 -11.97
CA VAL A 48 11.56 7.19 -13.31
C VAL A 48 12.66 6.16 -13.43
N ALA A 49 12.28 4.95 -13.83
CA ALA A 49 13.24 3.89 -14.11
C ALA A 49 13.38 3.63 -15.62
N ARG A 50 14.43 2.89 -15.98
CA ARG A 50 14.70 2.51 -17.35
C ARG A 50 13.57 1.64 -17.92
N ASP A 51 13.26 1.84 -19.19
CA ASP A 51 12.25 1.07 -19.94
C ASP A 51 10.81 1.30 -19.45
N GLU A 52 10.52 2.41 -18.77
CA GLU A 52 9.16 2.80 -18.36
C GLU A 52 8.46 3.66 -19.41
N LEU A 53 7.16 3.38 -19.61
CA LEU A 53 6.25 4.30 -20.30
C LEU A 53 5.75 5.31 -19.28
N VAL A 54 6.23 6.54 -19.39
CA VAL A 54 5.93 7.61 -18.43
C VAL A 54 4.70 8.38 -18.87
N LEU A 55 3.72 8.52 -17.99
CA LEU A 55 2.52 9.32 -18.18
C LEU A 55 2.61 10.58 -17.33
N THR A 56 2.30 11.75 -17.90
CA THR A 56 2.25 13.02 -17.18
C THR A 56 1.11 13.90 -17.66
N THR A 57 0.57 14.73 -16.78
CA THR A 57 -0.37 15.78 -17.17
C THR A 57 0.34 17.10 -17.46
N GLY A 58 1.62 17.24 -17.05
CA GLY A 58 2.36 18.49 -17.11
C GLY A 58 1.82 19.58 -16.18
N ILE A 59 0.99 19.21 -15.20
CA ILE A 59 0.44 20.15 -14.20
C ILE A 59 1.61 20.76 -13.41
N GLY A 60 1.58 22.11 -13.25
CA GLY A 60 2.62 22.85 -12.54
C GLY A 60 3.89 23.12 -13.33
N CYS A 61 3.98 22.67 -14.58
CA CYS A 61 5.08 22.98 -15.48
C CYS A 61 4.74 24.15 -16.40
N ASP A 62 5.64 25.13 -16.51
CA ASP A 62 5.74 25.99 -17.67
C ASP A 62 6.54 25.27 -18.79
N GLU A 63 6.71 25.89 -19.93
CA GLU A 63 7.42 25.28 -21.07
C GLU A 63 8.87 24.90 -20.74
N GLU A 64 9.57 25.68 -19.92
CA GLU A 64 10.94 25.44 -19.51
C GLU A 64 11.04 24.24 -18.57
N ARG A 65 10.20 24.18 -17.56
CA ARG A 65 10.12 23.06 -16.62
C ARG A 65 9.69 21.77 -17.31
N PHE A 66 8.75 21.84 -18.25
CA PHE A 66 8.35 20.66 -18.99
C PHE A 66 9.48 20.15 -19.90
N THR A 67 10.28 21.05 -20.48
CA THR A 67 11.49 20.69 -21.24
C THR A 67 12.52 20.01 -20.34
N GLN A 68 12.68 20.50 -19.11
CA GLN A 68 13.54 19.88 -18.11
C GLN A 68 13.01 18.50 -17.69
N LEU A 69 11.71 18.36 -17.44
CA LEU A 69 11.06 17.07 -17.17
C LEU A 69 11.33 16.06 -18.29
N ALA A 70 11.15 16.47 -19.54
CA ALA A 70 11.44 15.60 -20.69
C ALA A 70 12.91 15.18 -20.75
N THR A 71 13.83 16.07 -20.36
CA THR A 71 15.27 15.78 -20.31
C THR A 71 15.58 14.76 -19.21
N GLU A 72 15.08 14.95 -18.00
CA GLU A 72 15.29 14.06 -16.86
C GLU A 72 14.69 12.66 -17.11
N VAL A 73 13.49 12.59 -17.69
CA VAL A 73 12.85 11.33 -18.09
C VAL A 73 13.66 10.60 -19.17
N ALA A 74 14.21 11.35 -20.14
CA ALA A 74 15.05 10.76 -21.18
C ALA A 74 16.38 10.25 -20.62
N ASP A 75 17.01 11.00 -19.70
CA ASP A 75 18.27 10.63 -19.04
C ASP A 75 18.11 9.43 -18.11
N ALA A 76 16.95 9.27 -17.48
CA ALA A 76 16.59 8.06 -16.72
C ALA A 76 16.42 6.81 -17.62
N GLY A 77 16.39 6.99 -18.94
CA GLY A 77 16.27 5.88 -19.91
C GLY A 77 14.85 5.37 -20.08
N ALA A 78 13.84 6.18 -19.83
CA ALA A 78 12.43 5.83 -20.05
C ALA A 78 12.17 5.37 -21.49
N ALA A 79 11.20 4.49 -21.67
CA ALA A 79 10.81 3.99 -22.99
C ALA A 79 10.14 5.08 -23.84
N ALA A 80 9.25 5.86 -23.24
CA ALA A 80 8.57 6.99 -23.88
C ALA A 80 7.99 7.92 -22.80
N LEU A 81 7.73 9.18 -23.18
CA LEU A 81 6.98 10.15 -22.39
C LEU A 81 5.63 10.42 -23.07
N CYS A 82 4.56 10.18 -22.33
CA CYS A 82 3.19 10.42 -22.76
C CYS A 82 2.60 11.61 -21.99
N MET A 83 2.15 12.63 -22.70
CA MET A 83 1.58 13.84 -22.14
C MET A 83 0.10 13.95 -22.46
N ALA A 84 -0.73 14.22 -21.45
CA ALA A 84 -2.14 14.51 -21.67
C ALA A 84 -2.31 15.95 -22.17
N VAL A 85 -2.95 16.11 -23.34
CA VAL A 85 -3.16 17.41 -24.01
C VAL A 85 -4.60 17.60 -24.44
N GLY A 86 -5.01 18.83 -24.72
CA GLY A 86 -6.32 19.15 -25.26
C GLY A 86 -7.08 20.20 -24.48
N ALA A 87 -8.37 20.35 -24.77
CA ALA A 87 -9.21 21.32 -24.11
C ALA A 87 -9.41 20.98 -22.63
N GLY A 88 -8.92 21.85 -21.75
CA GLY A 88 -8.96 21.65 -20.30
C GLY A 88 -7.66 21.06 -19.71
N ALA A 89 -6.72 20.61 -20.55
CA ALA A 89 -5.39 20.25 -20.11
C ALA A 89 -4.55 21.51 -19.76
N PRO A 90 -3.52 21.37 -18.90
CA PRO A 90 -2.57 22.46 -18.61
C PRO A 90 -1.87 22.99 -19.86
N HIS A 91 -1.61 22.10 -20.81
CA HIS A 91 -0.99 22.42 -22.09
C HIS A 91 -1.88 21.94 -23.24
N PRO A 92 -2.13 22.80 -24.26
CA PRO A 92 -2.92 22.41 -25.43
C PRO A 92 -2.16 21.40 -26.32
N GLU A 93 -0.83 21.45 -26.31
CA GLU A 93 0.11 20.59 -27.05
C GLU A 93 1.45 20.50 -26.32
N ALA A 94 2.30 19.55 -26.68
CA ALA A 94 3.61 19.39 -26.08
C ALA A 94 4.53 20.58 -26.46
N PRO A 95 5.28 21.15 -25.48
CA PRO A 95 6.19 22.26 -25.72
C PRO A 95 7.27 21.93 -26.76
N ALA A 96 7.64 22.95 -27.57
CA ALA A 96 8.65 22.80 -28.62
C ALA A 96 10.01 22.33 -28.08
N GLY A 97 10.43 22.81 -26.88
CA GLY A 97 11.64 22.38 -26.21
C GLY A 97 11.63 20.88 -25.88
N ALA A 98 10.52 20.37 -25.40
CA ALA A 98 10.37 18.94 -25.10
C ALA A 98 10.40 18.06 -26.37
N ARG A 99 9.82 18.55 -27.48
CA ARG A 99 9.92 17.87 -28.78
C ARG A 99 11.38 17.80 -29.27
N ALA A 100 12.12 18.87 -29.13
CA ALA A 100 13.55 18.90 -29.49
C ALA A 100 14.38 17.91 -28.65
N VAL A 101 14.14 17.83 -27.32
CA VAL A 101 14.78 16.85 -26.44
C VAL A 101 14.40 15.41 -26.85
N ALA A 102 13.14 15.18 -27.17
CA ALA A 102 12.65 13.88 -27.62
C ALA A 102 13.36 13.39 -28.89
N ASP A 103 13.53 14.28 -29.87
CA ASP A 103 14.23 13.99 -31.13
C ASP A 103 15.72 13.76 -30.90
N GLU A 104 16.39 14.63 -30.10
CA GLU A 104 17.82 14.51 -29.78
C GLU A 104 18.13 13.18 -29.04
N ARG A 105 17.29 12.79 -28.08
CA ARG A 105 17.50 11.60 -27.25
C ARG A 105 16.87 10.33 -27.84
N GLY A 106 16.16 10.45 -28.97
CA GLY A 106 15.41 9.34 -29.56
C GLY A 106 14.41 8.72 -28.57
N MET A 107 13.81 9.54 -27.72
CA MET A 107 12.77 9.12 -26.78
C MET A 107 11.41 9.55 -27.32
N PRO A 108 10.50 8.62 -27.67
CA PRO A 108 9.18 8.99 -28.17
C PRO A 108 8.43 9.90 -27.19
N LEU A 109 8.01 11.08 -27.68
CA LEU A 109 7.08 11.99 -27.01
C LEU A 109 5.71 11.82 -27.67
N ILE A 110 4.70 11.50 -26.85
CA ILE A 110 3.39 11.07 -27.28
C ILE A 110 2.34 11.95 -26.62
N GLU A 111 1.50 12.58 -27.42
CA GLU A 111 0.32 13.30 -26.96
C GLU A 111 -0.87 12.36 -26.82
N ILE A 112 -1.53 12.41 -25.67
CA ILE A 112 -2.72 11.63 -25.35
C ILE A 112 -3.89 12.62 -25.12
N PRO A 113 -5.08 12.40 -25.68
CA PRO A 113 -6.24 13.24 -25.39
C PRO A 113 -6.53 13.33 -23.88
N TRP A 114 -6.88 14.52 -23.40
CA TRP A 114 -7.15 14.79 -21.97
C TRP A 114 -8.21 13.89 -21.35
N GLU A 115 -9.15 13.43 -22.17
CA GLU A 115 -10.26 12.55 -21.76
C GLU A 115 -9.81 11.11 -21.46
N VAL A 116 -8.62 10.72 -21.92
CA VAL A 116 -8.07 9.39 -21.71
C VAL A 116 -7.55 9.28 -20.26
N ARG A 117 -8.17 8.42 -19.48
CA ARG A 117 -7.74 8.19 -18.09
C ARG A 117 -6.44 7.38 -18.04
N PHE A 118 -5.45 7.88 -17.33
CA PHE A 118 -4.16 7.18 -17.16
C PHE A 118 -4.32 5.78 -16.54
N ALA A 119 -5.32 5.59 -15.69
CA ALA A 119 -5.64 4.27 -15.14
C ALA A 119 -6.00 3.24 -16.24
N ASP A 120 -6.67 3.66 -17.31
CA ASP A 120 -7.02 2.79 -18.41
C ASP A 120 -5.80 2.46 -19.27
N VAL A 121 -4.90 3.43 -19.50
CA VAL A 121 -3.62 3.21 -20.19
C VAL A 121 -2.75 2.24 -19.39
N LEU A 122 -2.59 2.50 -18.10
CA LEU A 122 -1.79 1.69 -17.19
C LEU A 122 -2.27 0.24 -17.17
N ARG A 123 -3.57 0.03 -17.05
CA ARG A 123 -4.20 -1.30 -17.09
C ARG A 123 -3.92 -1.99 -18.41
N ALA A 124 -4.20 -1.32 -19.54
CA ALA A 124 -4.10 -1.89 -20.87
C ALA A 124 -2.66 -2.27 -21.25
N ILE A 125 -1.66 -1.49 -20.87
CA ILE A 125 -0.25 -1.80 -21.11
C ILE A 125 0.21 -2.94 -20.21
N THR A 126 -0.14 -2.92 -18.92
CA THR A 126 0.19 -4.00 -17.98
C THR A 126 -0.37 -5.35 -18.45
N ASP A 127 -1.62 -5.35 -18.93
CA ASP A 127 -2.27 -6.52 -19.51
C ASP A 127 -1.45 -7.10 -20.68
N ARG A 128 -0.97 -6.23 -21.57
CA ARG A 128 -0.19 -6.63 -22.73
C ARG A 128 1.18 -7.18 -22.36
N LEU A 129 1.84 -6.56 -21.36
CA LEU A 129 3.15 -7.01 -20.86
C LEU A 129 3.06 -8.39 -20.22
N LEU A 130 2.01 -8.64 -19.43
CA LEU A 130 1.77 -9.94 -18.81
C LEU A 130 1.49 -11.01 -19.86
N ALA A 131 0.59 -10.74 -20.83
CA ALA A 131 0.32 -11.66 -21.92
C ALA A 131 1.58 -12.03 -22.72
N ALA A 132 2.47 -11.05 -22.98
CA ALA A 132 3.72 -11.28 -23.67
C ALA A 132 4.71 -12.14 -22.86
N ARG A 133 4.79 -11.94 -21.53
CA ARG A 133 5.63 -12.76 -20.65
C ARG A 133 5.18 -14.23 -20.60
N TYR A 134 3.87 -14.47 -20.54
CA TYR A 134 3.32 -15.82 -20.49
C TYR A 134 3.44 -16.56 -21.82
N ALA A 135 3.24 -15.87 -22.95
CA ALA A 135 3.46 -16.47 -24.27
C ALA A 135 4.90 -16.95 -24.50
N ALA A 136 5.87 -16.39 -23.77
CA ALA A 136 7.29 -16.78 -23.84
C ALA A 136 7.67 -17.98 -22.95
N THR A 137 6.81 -18.36 -22.01
CA THR A 137 7.06 -19.45 -21.05
C THR A 137 6.33 -20.75 -21.41
N MET A 138 5.46 -20.72 -22.42
CA MET A 138 4.73 -21.91 -22.87
C MET A 138 5.49 -22.66 -23.97
N ASP A 139 5.45 -24.00 -23.91
CA ASP A 139 6.00 -24.88 -24.93
C ASP A 139 5.27 -24.64 -26.25
N PRO A 140 5.93 -24.62 -27.43
CA PRO A 140 5.29 -24.31 -28.72
C PRO A 140 4.15 -25.25 -29.14
N GLY A 141 3.93 -26.35 -28.39
CA GLY A 141 2.85 -27.31 -28.61
C GLY A 141 1.59 -27.09 -27.76
N ASP A 142 1.66 -26.27 -26.72
CA ASP A 142 0.57 -26.04 -25.74
C ASP A 142 -0.10 -24.68 -25.99
N HIS A 143 -0.80 -24.55 -27.09
CA HIS A 143 -1.61 -23.37 -27.37
C HIS A 143 -2.89 -23.40 -26.53
N LEU A 144 -3.13 -22.36 -25.74
CA LEU A 144 -4.44 -22.12 -25.11
C LEU A 144 -5.51 -22.14 -26.22
N PRO A 145 -6.60 -22.90 -26.06
CA PRO A 145 -7.72 -22.86 -27.00
C PRO A 145 -8.19 -21.42 -27.25
N SER A 146 -8.60 -21.11 -28.46
CA SER A 146 -8.96 -19.75 -28.89
C SER A 146 -9.97 -19.09 -27.97
N GLY A 147 -10.93 -19.82 -27.40
CA GLY A 147 -11.90 -19.27 -26.43
C GLY A 147 -11.27 -18.71 -25.16
N PHE A 148 -10.22 -19.32 -24.61
CA PHE A 148 -9.51 -18.78 -23.44
C PHE A 148 -8.60 -17.63 -23.85
N THR A 149 -7.96 -17.71 -24.99
CA THR A 149 -7.15 -16.63 -25.55
C THR A 149 -8.01 -15.38 -25.78
N ASP A 150 -9.20 -15.56 -26.38
CA ASP A 150 -10.15 -14.48 -26.63
C ASP A 150 -10.67 -13.88 -25.31
N ALA A 151 -11.02 -14.71 -24.32
CA ALA A 151 -11.44 -14.26 -22.99
C ALA A 151 -10.35 -13.41 -22.29
N LEU A 152 -9.07 -13.80 -22.41
CA LEU A 152 -7.94 -13.04 -21.85
C LEU A 152 -7.66 -11.75 -22.63
N LEU A 153 -7.78 -11.75 -23.97
CA LEU A 153 -7.47 -10.59 -24.81
C LEU A 153 -8.58 -9.53 -24.82
N HIS A 154 -9.86 -9.96 -24.83
CA HIS A 154 -11.02 -9.06 -24.98
C HIS A 154 -11.60 -8.53 -23.66
N ARG A 155 -10.93 -8.74 -22.51
CA ARG A 155 -11.29 -8.19 -21.19
C ARG A 155 -12.61 -8.67 -20.59
N GLU A 156 -13.12 -9.79 -21.02
CA GLU A 156 -14.35 -10.35 -20.46
C GLU A 156 -14.13 -10.99 -19.08
N GLY A 157 -12.84 -11.13 -18.68
CA GLY A 157 -12.41 -11.49 -17.33
C GLY A 157 -12.72 -12.95 -16.96
N MET A 158 -12.79 -13.20 -15.63
CA MET A 158 -13.02 -14.56 -15.08
C MET A 158 -14.30 -15.21 -15.60
N ARG A 159 -15.36 -14.41 -15.84
CA ARG A 159 -16.65 -14.92 -16.33
C ARG A 159 -16.52 -15.52 -17.73
N ALA A 160 -15.82 -14.84 -18.63
CA ALA A 160 -15.61 -15.36 -19.98
C ALA A 160 -14.78 -16.65 -20.01
N ILE A 161 -13.83 -16.79 -19.07
CA ILE A 161 -13.08 -18.05 -18.91
C ILE A 161 -14.04 -19.18 -18.49
N ALA A 162 -14.95 -18.91 -17.54
CA ALA A 162 -15.96 -19.87 -17.12
C ALA A 162 -16.91 -20.24 -18.26
N GLU A 163 -17.40 -19.26 -19.03
CA GLU A 163 -18.28 -19.46 -20.19
C GLU A 163 -17.57 -20.25 -21.30
N ALA A 164 -16.31 -19.94 -21.59
CA ALA A 164 -15.52 -20.69 -22.58
C ALA A 164 -15.33 -22.17 -22.18
N LEU A 165 -15.06 -22.41 -20.88
CA LEU A 165 -14.95 -23.77 -20.38
C LEU A 165 -16.30 -24.50 -20.41
N GLU A 166 -17.41 -23.85 -20.03
CA GLU A 166 -18.76 -24.42 -20.12
C GLU A 166 -19.10 -24.86 -21.55
N ALA A 167 -18.75 -24.02 -22.54
CA ALA A 167 -18.97 -24.36 -23.96
C ALA A 167 -18.16 -25.58 -24.41
N MET A 168 -17.00 -25.85 -23.80
CA MET A 168 -16.16 -27.01 -24.14
C MET A 168 -16.59 -28.30 -23.43
N VAL A 169 -17.00 -28.19 -22.16
CA VAL A 169 -17.32 -29.38 -21.35
C VAL A 169 -18.81 -29.66 -21.23
N GLU A 170 -19.65 -28.73 -21.69
CA GLU A 170 -21.13 -28.78 -21.63
C GLU A 170 -21.67 -29.01 -20.23
N ARG A 171 -20.99 -28.43 -19.21
CA ARG A 171 -21.29 -28.57 -17.79
C ARG A 171 -21.10 -27.26 -17.03
N PRO A 172 -21.82 -27.07 -15.93
CA PRO A 172 -21.69 -25.86 -15.10
C PRO A 172 -20.28 -25.69 -14.57
N VAL A 173 -19.75 -24.45 -14.64
CA VAL A 173 -18.40 -24.08 -14.21
C VAL A 173 -18.44 -22.98 -13.17
N LEU A 174 -17.66 -23.14 -12.10
CA LEU A 174 -17.35 -22.13 -11.11
C LEU A 174 -15.87 -21.81 -11.14
N VAL A 175 -15.55 -20.53 -11.00
CA VAL A 175 -14.19 -20.05 -10.72
C VAL A 175 -14.14 -19.58 -9.28
N LEU A 176 -13.21 -20.12 -8.52
CA LEU A 176 -13.05 -19.86 -7.08
C LEU A 176 -11.74 -19.13 -6.83
N ASP A 177 -11.71 -18.28 -5.81
CA ASP A 177 -10.46 -17.72 -5.32
C ASP A 177 -9.67 -18.74 -4.47
N ALA A 178 -8.50 -18.35 -3.97
CA ALA A 178 -7.67 -19.17 -3.12
C ALA A 178 -8.32 -19.52 -1.75
N GLY A 179 -9.36 -18.78 -1.35
CA GLY A 179 -10.20 -19.02 -0.17
C GLY A 179 -11.45 -19.84 -0.48
N LEU A 180 -11.62 -20.34 -1.72
CA LEU A 180 -12.77 -21.09 -2.23
C LEU A 180 -14.07 -20.27 -2.37
N ALA A 181 -13.99 -18.94 -2.33
CA ALA A 181 -15.15 -18.11 -2.65
C ALA A 181 -15.36 -18.04 -4.16
N VAL A 182 -16.63 -18.11 -4.59
CA VAL A 182 -16.99 -17.99 -6.01
C VAL A 182 -16.67 -16.57 -6.51
N THR A 183 -15.80 -16.46 -7.50
CA THR A 183 -15.41 -15.18 -8.11
C THR A 183 -16.04 -14.97 -9.48
N ALA A 184 -16.38 -16.06 -10.16
CA ALA A 184 -17.12 -16.06 -11.43
C ALA A 184 -17.76 -17.43 -11.68
N HIS A 185 -18.73 -17.45 -12.56
CA HIS A 185 -19.44 -18.64 -12.97
C HIS A 185 -19.90 -18.51 -14.43
N GLY A 186 -20.15 -19.63 -15.07
CA GLY A 186 -20.79 -19.64 -16.36
C GLY A 186 -22.34 -19.67 -16.27
N PRO A 187 -23.04 -19.48 -17.37
CA PRO A 187 -24.51 -19.44 -17.45
C PRO A 187 -25.20 -20.74 -17.02
N LEU A 188 -24.57 -21.89 -17.26
CA LEU A 188 -25.14 -23.19 -16.84
C LEU A 188 -25.10 -23.32 -15.30
N ALA A 189 -24.03 -22.85 -14.65
CA ALA A 189 -23.93 -22.83 -13.21
C ALA A 189 -24.95 -21.89 -12.58
N GLU A 190 -25.20 -20.72 -13.17
CA GLU A 190 -26.24 -19.78 -12.75
C GLU A 190 -27.63 -20.41 -12.83
N LYS A 191 -27.91 -21.13 -13.90
CA LYS A 191 -29.18 -21.84 -14.10
C LYS A 191 -29.39 -22.99 -13.12
N GLN A 192 -28.31 -23.70 -12.73
CA GLN A 192 -28.40 -24.86 -11.84
C GLN A 192 -28.46 -24.46 -10.35
N LEU A 193 -27.67 -23.48 -9.93
CA LEU A 193 -27.52 -23.08 -8.53
C LEU A 193 -28.41 -21.88 -8.14
N GLY A 194 -28.87 -21.10 -9.11
CA GLY A 194 -29.63 -19.87 -8.93
C GLY A 194 -28.73 -18.66 -8.66
N ALA A 195 -29.12 -17.50 -9.24
CA ALA A 195 -28.36 -16.25 -9.10
C ALA A 195 -28.19 -15.79 -7.67
N ASP A 196 -29.22 -16.01 -6.81
CA ASP A 196 -29.18 -15.62 -5.41
C ASP A 196 -28.16 -16.44 -4.60
N ALA A 197 -28.00 -17.72 -4.89
CA ALA A 197 -27.02 -18.58 -4.23
C ALA A 197 -25.59 -18.20 -4.62
N LEU A 198 -25.36 -17.75 -5.84
CA LEU A 198 -24.07 -17.33 -6.38
C LEU A 198 -23.72 -15.88 -5.99
N SER A 199 -24.72 -15.00 -5.87
CA SER A 199 -24.53 -13.60 -5.47
C SER A 199 -24.49 -13.38 -3.96
N ALA A 200 -25.05 -14.28 -3.16
CA ALA A 200 -25.09 -14.17 -1.70
C ALA A 200 -23.73 -14.43 -1.00
N GLN A 201 -22.67 -14.72 -1.77
CA GLN A 201 -21.39 -15.17 -1.22
C GLN A 201 -20.20 -14.19 -1.17
N PRO A 202 -20.25 -12.89 -1.45
CA PRO A 202 -19.08 -12.05 -1.18
C PRO A 202 -18.89 -11.71 0.31
N THR A 203 -19.85 -12.02 1.19
CA THR A 203 -19.79 -11.66 2.63
C THR A 203 -19.78 -12.83 3.62
N ARG A 204 -20.01 -14.02 3.15
CA ARG A 204 -19.66 -15.24 3.87
C ARG A 204 -18.59 -15.97 3.06
N ALA A 205 -17.33 -15.50 3.17
CA ALA A 205 -16.25 -16.46 3.13
C ALA A 205 -16.72 -17.59 4.01
N CYS A 206 -17.07 -18.73 3.44
CA CYS A 206 -17.23 -19.95 4.19
C CYS A 206 -15.91 -20.07 4.93
N ALA A 207 -15.93 -19.75 6.21
CA ALA A 207 -14.84 -20.02 7.10
C ALA A 207 -14.79 -21.54 7.24
N LEU A 208 -14.31 -22.19 6.18
CA LEU A 208 -13.74 -23.51 6.33
C LEU A 208 -12.68 -23.36 7.40
N GLU A 209 -12.74 -24.15 8.43
CA GLU A 209 -11.69 -24.16 9.42
C GLU A 209 -10.33 -24.22 8.73
N PRO A 210 -9.32 -23.47 9.20
CA PRO A 210 -7.99 -23.44 8.58
C PRO A 210 -7.44 -24.85 8.29
N ALA A 211 -7.73 -25.80 9.16
CA ALA A 211 -7.37 -27.21 8.98
C ALA A 211 -8.04 -27.89 7.77
N THR A 212 -9.28 -27.51 7.43
CA THR A 212 -9.99 -28.04 6.26
C THR A 212 -9.46 -27.42 4.97
N LEU A 213 -9.14 -26.13 4.99
CA LEU A 213 -8.46 -25.42 3.87
C LEU A 213 -7.06 -26.00 3.61
N ASP A 214 -6.30 -26.27 4.66
CA ASP A 214 -4.97 -26.85 4.53
C ASP A 214 -5.00 -28.31 4.08
N ALA A 215 -5.99 -29.09 4.53
CA ALA A 215 -6.23 -30.45 4.05
C ALA A 215 -6.61 -30.44 2.55
N LEU A 216 -7.45 -29.50 2.11
CA LEU A 216 -7.84 -29.34 0.72
C LEU A 216 -6.63 -28.90 -0.13
N ARG A 217 -5.88 -27.90 0.32
CA ARG A 217 -4.62 -27.45 -0.33
C ARG A 217 -3.62 -28.58 -0.43
N SER A 218 -3.51 -29.40 0.62
CA SER A 218 -2.60 -30.56 0.65
C SER A 218 -3.02 -31.67 -0.30
N ALA A 219 -4.35 -31.88 -0.45
CA ALA A 219 -4.90 -32.85 -1.39
C ALA A 219 -4.83 -32.38 -2.84
N LEU A 220 -4.75 -31.05 -3.06
CA LEU A 220 -4.65 -30.40 -4.38
C LEU A 220 -3.20 -29.94 -4.69
N ASN A 221 -2.20 -30.43 -3.94
CA ASN A 221 -0.79 -30.14 -4.19
C ASN A 221 -0.32 -30.86 -5.48
N GLY A 222 -0.52 -30.19 -6.59
CA GLY A 222 -0.13 -30.58 -7.94
C GLY A 222 -0.88 -29.74 -8.97
N ASP A 223 -0.33 -29.63 -10.16
CA ASP A 223 -0.92 -28.88 -11.28
C ASP A 223 -2.04 -29.66 -11.99
N ASP A 224 -2.51 -30.77 -11.41
CA ASP A 224 -3.39 -31.71 -12.06
C ASP A 224 -4.88 -31.55 -11.68
N VAL A 225 -5.75 -32.08 -12.51
CA VAL A 225 -7.21 -32.12 -12.30
C VAL A 225 -7.58 -33.27 -11.38
N HIS A 226 -8.31 -32.97 -10.32
CA HIS A 226 -8.73 -33.96 -9.33
C HIS A 226 -10.25 -34.03 -9.20
N PRO A 227 -10.80 -35.23 -8.90
CA PRO A 227 -12.19 -35.36 -8.47
C PRO A 227 -12.39 -34.67 -7.11
N ALA A 228 -13.35 -33.75 -7.02
CA ALA A 228 -13.72 -33.07 -5.80
C ALA A 228 -15.05 -33.57 -5.27
N LYS A 229 -15.09 -33.97 -3.99
CA LYS A 229 -16.35 -34.32 -3.31
C LYS A 229 -17.14 -33.04 -3.02
N ALA A 230 -18.47 -33.17 -2.96
CA ALA A 230 -19.32 -32.08 -2.50
C ALA A 230 -18.90 -31.63 -1.10
N MET A 231 -18.84 -30.33 -0.90
CA MET A 231 -18.59 -29.69 0.39
C MET A 231 -19.82 -28.87 0.80
N PRO A 232 -20.83 -29.49 1.42
CA PRO A 232 -22.08 -28.82 1.78
C PRO A 232 -21.86 -27.65 2.75
N GLU A 233 -20.87 -27.76 3.63
CA GLU A 233 -20.48 -26.71 4.60
C GLU A 233 -19.96 -25.44 3.91
N ALA A 234 -19.34 -25.60 2.73
CA ALA A 234 -18.90 -24.51 1.87
C ALA A 234 -19.94 -24.14 0.79
N GLY A 235 -21.08 -24.81 0.73
CA GLY A 235 -22.07 -24.64 -0.33
C GLY A 235 -21.56 -25.04 -1.71
N LEU A 236 -20.48 -25.83 -1.78
CA LEU A 236 -19.85 -26.26 -3.03
C LEU A 236 -20.31 -27.69 -3.38
N PRO A 237 -20.94 -27.88 -4.55
CA PRO A 237 -21.25 -29.20 -5.08
C PRO A 237 -19.96 -29.93 -5.52
N GLY A 238 -20.06 -31.28 -5.64
CA GLY A 238 -18.95 -32.10 -6.13
C GLY A 238 -18.70 -31.90 -7.62
N GLY A 239 -17.52 -32.31 -8.08
CA GLY A 239 -17.16 -32.16 -9.47
C GLY A 239 -15.70 -32.49 -9.77
N LEU A 240 -15.16 -31.88 -10.81
CA LEU A 240 -13.76 -31.91 -11.16
C LEU A 240 -13.14 -30.54 -10.85
N ILE A 241 -12.05 -30.52 -10.08
CA ILE A 241 -11.37 -29.28 -9.68
C ILE A 241 -9.94 -29.26 -10.22
N ALA A 242 -9.52 -28.12 -10.69
CA ALA A 242 -8.13 -27.84 -11.08
C ALA A 242 -7.62 -26.60 -10.34
N PRO A 243 -6.44 -26.65 -9.71
CA PRO A 243 -5.82 -25.49 -9.10
C PRO A 243 -5.26 -24.54 -10.15
N ALA A 244 -5.51 -23.27 -10.01
CA ALA A 244 -4.92 -22.21 -10.83
C ALA A 244 -3.57 -21.80 -10.23
N VAL A 245 -2.49 -22.48 -10.63
CA VAL A 245 -1.15 -22.32 -10.09
C VAL A 245 -0.30 -21.43 -11.01
N ALA A 246 0.40 -20.46 -10.41
CA ALA A 246 1.44 -19.69 -11.08
C ALA A 246 2.55 -19.33 -10.10
N GLN A 247 3.80 -19.35 -10.56
CA GLN A 247 4.98 -19.04 -9.73
C GLN A 247 5.06 -19.87 -8.43
N GLY A 248 4.58 -21.12 -8.46
CA GLY A 248 4.56 -22.01 -7.29
C GLY A 248 3.50 -21.68 -6.23
N ALA A 249 2.58 -20.75 -6.50
CA ALA A 249 1.48 -20.40 -5.61
C ALA A 249 0.12 -20.64 -6.27
N THR A 250 -0.85 -21.10 -5.48
CA THR A 250 -2.24 -21.27 -5.94
C THR A 250 -2.98 -19.93 -5.85
N HIS A 251 -3.50 -19.48 -6.98
CA HIS A 251 -4.20 -18.21 -7.13
C HIS A 251 -5.73 -18.34 -7.16
N GLY A 252 -6.24 -19.56 -7.23
CA GLY A 252 -7.65 -19.90 -7.27
C GLY A 252 -7.86 -21.31 -7.76
N TYR A 253 -9.12 -21.64 -8.08
CA TYR A 253 -9.50 -22.96 -8.57
C TYR A 253 -10.56 -22.83 -9.64
N VAL A 254 -10.60 -23.81 -10.54
CA VAL A 254 -11.68 -23.99 -11.51
C VAL A 254 -12.41 -25.27 -11.16
N LEU A 255 -13.72 -25.19 -10.97
CA LEU A 255 -14.56 -26.32 -10.60
C LEU A 255 -15.63 -26.55 -11.68
N VAL A 256 -15.60 -27.72 -12.30
CA VAL A 256 -16.68 -28.21 -13.18
C VAL A 256 -17.63 -29.06 -12.36
N LEU A 257 -18.88 -28.65 -12.23
CA LEU A 257 -19.88 -29.35 -11.43
C LEU A 257 -20.27 -30.69 -12.08
N GLN A 258 -20.52 -31.66 -11.23
CA GLN A 258 -20.87 -33.01 -11.68
C GLN A 258 -22.07 -33.54 -10.89
N ASP A 259 -23.07 -34.03 -11.61
CA ASP A 259 -24.17 -34.76 -11.00
C ASP A 259 -23.74 -36.20 -10.75
N GLY A 260 -23.82 -36.65 -9.48
CA GLY A 260 -23.48 -38.01 -9.09
C GLY A 260 -22.13 -38.17 -8.37
N PRO A 261 -21.65 -39.41 -8.21
CA PRO A 261 -20.41 -39.69 -7.47
C PRO A 261 -19.20 -39.14 -8.23
N ALA A 262 -18.17 -38.70 -7.47
CA ALA A 262 -16.91 -38.26 -8.02
C ALA A 262 -16.29 -39.36 -8.93
N ARG A 263 -15.88 -39.00 -10.15
CA ARG A 263 -15.23 -39.88 -11.12
C ARG A 263 -13.92 -39.28 -11.60
N GLU A 264 -13.09 -40.15 -12.15
CA GLU A 264 -11.87 -39.69 -12.82
C GLU A 264 -12.21 -38.82 -14.04
N PRO A 265 -11.45 -37.75 -14.28
CA PRO A 265 -11.66 -36.88 -15.45
C PRO A 265 -11.33 -37.59 -16.76
N LEU A 266 -12.10 -37.31 -17.80
CA LEU A 266 -11.76 -37.70 -19.16
C LEU A 266 -10.54 -36.90 -19.65
N VAL A 267 -9.78 -37.42 -20.60
CA VAL A 267 -8.58 -36.76 -21.15
C VAL A 267 -8.91 -35.32 -21.63
N MET A 268 -10.04 -35.18 -22.37
CA MET A 268 -10.49 -33.86 -22.85
C MET A 268 -10.85 -32.90 -21.68
N GLU A 269 -11.54 -33.39 -20.63
CA GLU A 269 -11.87 -32.59 -19.46
C GLU A 269 -10.62 -32.16 -18.72
N ARG A 270 -9.63 -33.05 -18.55
CA ARG A 270 -8.35 -32.74 -17.91
C ARG A 270 -7.64 -31.61 -18.66
N HIS A 271 -7.51 -31.69 -19.97
CA HIS A 271 -6.89 -30.64 -20.79
C HIS A 271 -7.67 -29.32 -20.72
N ALA A 272 -9.00 -29.35 -20.90
CA ALA A 272 -9.82 -28.15 -20.86
C ALA A 272 -9.76 -27.45 -19.49
N LEU A 273 -9.84 -28.20 -18.38
CA LEU A 273 -9.70 -27.67 -17.04
C LEU A 273 -8.28 -27.12 -16.78
N GLY A 274 -7.24 -27.85 -17.20
CA GLY A 274 -5.87 -27.39 -17.07
C GLY A 274 -5.64 -26.05 -17.77
N HIS A 275 -6.11 -25.91 -19.01
CA HIS A 275 -6.04 -24.64 -19.75
C HIS A 275 -6.86 -23.52 -19.09
N ALA A 276 -8.07 -23.82 -18.60
CA ALA A 276 -8.87 -22.86 -17.87
C ALA A 276 -8.19 -22.41 -16.55
N ALA A 277 -7.57 -23.35 -15.83
CA ALA A 277 -6.82 -23.05 -14.61
C ALA A 277 -5.64 -22.12 -14.87
N VAL A 278 -4.89 -22.35 -15.96
CA VAL A 278 -3.83 -21.42 -16.41
C VAL A 278 -4.41 -20.06 -16.75
N ALA A 279 -5.51 -19.99 -17.48
CA ALA A 279 -6.17 -18.72 -17.83
C ALA A 279 -6.65 -17.97 -16.58
N VAL A 280 -7.21 -18.67 -15.58
CA VAL A 280 -7.62 -18.09 -14.28
C VAL A 280 -6.41 -17.58 -13.51
N ALA A 281 -5.30 -18.31 -13.50
CA ALA A 281 -4.08 -17.86 -12.84
C ALA A 281 -3.54 -16.57 -13.47
N ILE A 282 -3.48 -16.51 -14.80
CA ILE A 282 -3.08 -15.32 -15.57
C ILE A 282 -3.99 -14.13 -15.24
N GLU A 283 -5.31 -14.33 -15.31
CA GLU A 283 -6.28 -13.27 -15.04
C GLU A 283 -6.21 -12.77 -13.59
N THR A 284 -5.99 -13.68 -12.63
CA THR A 284 -5.82 -13.30 -11.21
C THR A 284 -4.56 -12.46 -11.01
N LEU A 285 -3.44 -12.88 -11.58
CA LEU A 285 -2.18 -12.13 -11.53
C LEU A 285 -2.31 -10.76 -12.20
N ARG A 286 -2.98 -10.72 -13.36
CA ARG A 286 -3.27 -9.48 -14.08
C ARG A 286 -4.06 -8.50 -13.21
N ARG A 287 -5.16 -8.97 -12.60
CA ARG A 287 -5.98 -8.14 -11.69
C ARG A 287 -5.21 -7.64 -10.49
N ARG A 288 -4.37 -8.51 -9.89
CA ARG A 288 -3.51 -8.11 -8.78
C ARG A 288 -2.50 -7.03 -9.20
N ALA A 289 -1.80 -7.26 -10.31
CA ALA A 289 -0.83 -6.29 -10.81
C ALA A 289 -1.47 -4.94 -11.15
N ALA A 290 -2.66 -4.94 -11.77
CA ALA A 290 -3.40 -3.72 -12.06
C ALA A 290 -3.83 -3.00 -10.76
N ALA A 291 -4.34 -3.73 -9.77
CA ALA A 291 -4.73 -3.16 -8.49
C ALA A 291 -3.52 -2.62 -7.70
N GLU A 292 -2.38 -3.30 -7.74
CA GLU A 292 -1.13 -2.84 -7.12
C GLU A 292 -0.59 -1.59 -7.80
N ALA A 293 -0.62 -1.54 -9.12
CA ALA A 293 -0.21 -0.36 -9.89
C ALA A 293 -1.11 0.84 -9.58
N GLU A 294 -2.44 0.64 -9.58
CA GLU A 294 -3.39 1.69 -9.20
C GLU A 294 -3.18 2.16 -7.75
N ALA A 295 -2.97 1.22 -6.83
CA ALA A 295 -2.69 1.54 -5.43
C ALA A 295 -1.38 2.32 -5.26
N ARG A 296 -0.36 2.04 -6.08
CA ARG A 296 0.90 2.77 -6.07
C ARG A 296 0.70 4.21 -6.52
N VAL A 297 0.06 4.44 -7.67
CA VAL A 297 -0.21 5.79 -8.21
C VAL A 297 -1.04 6.62 -7.22
N ARG A 298 -2.07 6.01 -6.62
CA ARG A 298 -2.86 6.66 -5.55
C ARG A 298 -2.00 6.98 -4.34
N GLY A 299 -1.12 6.06 -3.97
CA GLY A 299 -0.21 6.22 -2.85
C GLY A 299 0.79 7.34 -3.04
N ASP A 300 1.37 7.47 -4.22
CA ASP A 300 2.31 8.53 -4.55
C ASP A 300 1.64 9.91 -4.46
N PHE A 301 0.44 10.04 -5.02
CA PHE A 301 -0.36 11.25 -4.87
C PHE A 301 -0.66 11.59 -3.40
N LEU A 302 -0.95 10.59 -2.57
CA LEU A 302 -1.17 10.78 -1.14
C LEU A 302 0.08 11.37 -0.46
N TRP A 303 1.26 10.88 -0.80
CA TRP A 303 2.52 11.39 -0.26
C TRP A 303 2.88 12.78 -0.80
N GLU A 304 2.56 13.09 -2.07
CA GLU A 304 2.71 14.43 -2.62
C GLU A 304 1.85 15.46 -1.85
N LEU A 305 0.59 15.13 -1.58
CA LEU A 305 -0.30 15.95 -0.76
C LEU A 305 0.24 16.14 0.65
N ALA A 306 0.68 15.06 1.28
CA ALA A 306 1.15 15.05 2.66
C ALA A 306 2.50 15.77 2.82
N SER A 307 3.37 15.74 1.81
CA SER A 307 4.63 16.51 1.79
C SER A 307 4.42 18.01 1.54
N GLY A 308 3.25 18.42 1.07
CA GLY A 308 2.96 19.80 0.66
C GLY A 308 3.60 20.18 -0.68
N ALA A 309 4.00 19.20 -1.50
CA ALA A 309 4.56 19.44 -2.82
C ALA A 309 3.52 20.06 -3.78
N LEU A 310 2.25 19.73 -3.60
CA LEU A 310 1.15 20.30 -4.35
C LEU A 310 0.51 21.47 -3.58
N VAL A 311 0.58 22.66 -4.13
CA VAL A 311 0.11 23.91 -3.48
C VAL A 311 -1.19 24.43 -4.11
N SER A 312 -1.42 24.15 -5.41
CA SER A 312 -2.57 24.67 -6.13
C SER A 312 -3.83 23.83 -5.85
N ARG A 313 -4.90 24.49 -5.39
CA ARG A 313 -6.21 23.83 -5.19
C ARG A 313 -6.76 23.22 -6.48
N GLN A 314 -6.52 23.87 -7.63
CA GLN A 314 -7.00 23.37 -8.93
C GLN A 314 -6.26 22.07 -9.32
N GLU A 315 -4.95 22.03 -9.14
CA GLU A 315 -4.12 20.85 -9.40
C GLU A 315 -4.53 19.67 -8.51
N ILE A 316 -4.68 19.93 -7.21
CA ILE A 316 -5.14 18.92 -6.23
C ILE A 316 -6.51 18.37 -6.64
N ALA A 317 -7.47 19.25 -6.99
CA ALA A 317 -8.81 18.82 -7.37
C ALA A 317 -8.81 18.00 -8.67
N ALA A 318 -8.10 18.45 -9.70
CA ALA A 318 -8.00 17.73 -10.98
C ALA A 318 -7.39 16.33 -10.80
N LYS A 319 -6.26 16.24 -10.10
CA LYS A 319 -5.56 14.98 -9.84
C LYS A 319 -6.36 14.05 -8.91
N ALA A 320 -7.03 14.61 -7.90
CA ALA A 320 -7.89 13.86 -6.99
C ALA A 320 -9.07 13.20 -7.71
N VAL A 321 -9.76 13.94 -8.60
CA VAL A 321 -10.87 13.39 -9.41
C VAL A 321 -10.37 12.26 -10.31
N LEU A 322 -9.22 12.45 -10.97
CA LEU A 322 -8.62 11.46 -11.86
C LEU A 322 -8.26 10.16 -11.14
N LEU A 323 -7.81 10.27 -9.88
CA LEU A 323 -7.41 9.14 -9.04
C LEU A 323 -8.55 8.59 -8.17
N GLY A 324 -9.77 9.12 -8.31
CA GLY A 324 -10.95 8.65 -7.60
C GLY A 324 -11.00 9.06 -6.12
N TYR A 325 -10.30 10.13 -5.73
CA TYR A 325 -10.45 10.73 -4.41
C TYR A 325 -11.66 11.66 -4.36
N ALA A 326 -12.38 11.67 -3.25
CA ALA A 326 -13.49 12.59 -3.03
C ALA A 326 -12.96 13.94 -2.54
N VAL A 327 -12.94 14.95 -3.44
CA VAL A 327 -12.34 16.28 -3.18
C VAL A 327 -13.02 17.01 -2.02
N GLU A 328 -14.34 16.87 -1.88
CA GLU A 328 -15.14 17.55 -0.84
C GLU A 328 -15.10 16.84 0.53
N ARG A 329 -14.51 15.64 0.60
CA ARG A 329 -14.40 14.90 1.86
C ARG A 329 -13.28 15.42 2.74
N ARG A 330 -13.49 15.28 4.02
CA ARG A 330 -12.45 15.45 5.03
C ARG A 330 -11.96 14.08 5.50
N TYR A 331 -10.71 14.03 5.87
CA TYR A 331 -10.01 12.78 6.21
C TYR A 331 -9.30 12.91 7.55
N HIS A 332 -9.33 11.86 8.33
CA HIS A 332 -8.38 11.64 9.41
C HIS A 332 -7.05 11.15 8.85
N VAL A 333 -5.95 11.46 9.54
CA VAL A 333 -4.60 11.06 9.14
C VAL A 333 -4.00 10.12 10.18
N LEU A 334 -3.49 9.00 9.71
CA LEU A 334 -2.79 7.98 10.47
C LEU A 334 -1.42 7.74 9.84
N LEU A 335 -0.36 7.81 10.64
CA LEU A 335 1.01 7.51 10.25
C LEU A 335 1.48 6.25 10.98
N ALA A 336 2.12 5.34 10.27
CA ALA A 336 2.85 4.22 10.84
C ALA A 336 4.34 4.37 10.50
N GLU A 337 5.22 4.01 11.42
CA GLU A 337 6.67 4.04 11.22
C GLU A 337 7.29 2.76 11.79
N ALA A 338 8.16 2.12 11.00
CA ALA A 338 8.89 0.93 11.39
C ALA A 338 10.40 1.16 11.27
N GLU A 339 11.15 0.90 12.34
CA GLU A 339 12.60 0.93 12.29
C GLU A 339 13.13 -0.35 11.66
N ALA A 340 13.76 -0.23 10.48
CA ALA A 340 14.48 -1.30 9.78
C ALA A 340 13.67 -2.58 9.42
N ASP A 341 12.34 -2.61 9.63
CA ASP A 341 11.48 -3.74 9.31
C ASP A 341 10.46 -3.38 8.21
N GLY A 342 10.92 -3.46 6.96
CA GLY A 342 10.08 -3.20 5.79
C GLY A 342 8.89 -4.13 5.68
N ASP A 343 9.02 -5.38 6.12
CA ASP A 343 7.98 -6.40 6.01
C ASP A 343 6.83 -6.12 6.99
N ALA A 344 7.16 -5.67 8.22
CA ALA A 344 6.14 -5.26 9.19
C ALA A 344 5.29 -4.07 8.70
N LEU A 345 5.92 -3.13 7.98
CA LEU A 345 5.21 -1.99 7.43
C LEU A 345 4.33 -2.37 6.24
N GLU A 346 4.75 -3.32 5.41
CA GLU A 346 3.90 -3.87 4.35
C GLU A 346 2.71 -4.63 4.92
N GLU A 347 2.93 -5.39 5.98
CA GLU A 347 1.85 -6.04 6.73
C GLU A 347 0.86 -5.01 7.29
N ALA A 348 1.35 -3.93 7.89
CA ALA A 348 0.53 -2.82 8.38
C ALA A 348 -0.33 -2.20 7.27
N VAL A 349 0.25 -1.89 6.12
CA VAL A 349 -0.49 -1.33 4.97
C VAL A 349 -1.52 -2.32 4.43
N ARG A 350 -1.18 -3.60 4.36
CA ARG A 350 -2.09 -4.65 3.91
C ARG A 350 -3.31 -4.77 4.84
N GLU A 351 -3.08 -4.77 6.15
CA GLU A 351 -4.15 -4.83 7.15
C GLU A 351 -5.00 -3.55 7.14
N LEU A 352 -4.39 -2.36 7.04
CA LEU A 352 -5.12 -1.12 6.88
C LEU A 352 -6.05 -1.15 5.66
N ARG A 353 -5.55 -1.60 4.52
CA ARG A 353 -6.35 -1.73 3.29
C ARG A 353 -7.46 -2.77 3.44
N ARG A 354 -7.19 -3.90 4.08
CA ARG A 354 -8.18 -4.96 4.33
C ARG A 354 -9.34 -4.44 5.17
N HIS A 355 -9.04 -3.76 6.27
CA HIS A 355 -10.05 -3.21 7.16
C HIS A 355 -10.78 -1.98 6.62
N GLY A 356 -10.10 -1.21 5.77
CA GLY A 356 -10.59 0.06 5.26
C GLY A 356 -11.20 0.03 3.86
N ALA A 357 -11.13 -1.08 3.13
CA ALA A 357 -11.57 -1.18 1.74
C ALA A 357 -13.03 -0.74 1.54
N VAL A 358 -13.93 -1.11 2.46
CA VAL A 358 -15.37 -0.76 2.39
C VAL A 358 -15.61 0.71 2.75
N ALA A 359 -14.71 1.34 3.52
CA ALA A 359 -14.87 2.70 4.04
C ALA A 359 -14.16 3.77 3.17
N GLY A 360 -13.48 3.37 2.09
CA GLY A 360 -12.73 4.31 1.24
C GLY A 360 -11.41 4.78 1.86
N LEU A 361 -10.86 4.02 2.82
CA LEU A 361 -9.52 4.24 3.37
C LEU A 361 -8.47 4.08 2.27
N GLN A 362 -7.52 4.99 2.23
CA GLN A 362 -6.35 4.91 1.38
C GLN A 362 -5.09 4.80 2.26
N ALA A 363 -4.21 3.87 1.94
CA ALA A 363 -2.95 3.70 2.64
C ALA A 363 -1.80 3.44 1.66
N SER A 364 -0.66 4.07 1.90
CA SER A 364 0.54 3.94 1.08
C SER A 364 1.79 3.94 1.95
N ARG A 365 2.79 3.19 1.50
CA ARG A 365 4.11 3.14 2.12
C ARG A 365 5.13 3.94 1.30
N ARG A 366 6.04 4.63 2.00
CA ARG A 366 7.24 5.26 1.43
C ARG A 366 8.40 5.09 2.42
N GLY A 367 9.42 4.33 2.03
CA GLY A 367 10.55 4.02 2.90
C GLY A 367 10.14 3.29 4.18
N ASP A 368 10.50 3.86 5.32
CA ASP A 368 10.22 3.39 6.67
C ASP A 368 8.86 3.85 7.25
N ARG A 369 8.03 4.51 6.43
CA ARG A 369 6.75 5.08 6.83
C ARG A 369 5.59 4.60 5.97
N ALA A 370 4.42 4.49 6.59
CA ALA A 370 3.15 4.29 5.90
C ALA A 370 2.14 5.35 6.34
N LEU A 371 1.54 6.00 5.37
CA LEU A 371 0.51 7.02 5.56
C LEU A 371 -0.84 6.43 5.19
N ALA A 372 -1.83 6.61 6.04
CA ALA A 372 -3.21 6.28 5.75
C ALA A 372 -4.12 7.48 6.00
N ILE A 373 -5.11 7.64 5.12
CA ILE A 373 -6.21 8.58 5.31
C ILE A 373 -7.53 7.83 5.39
N VAL A 374 -8.33 8.20 6.36
CA VAL A 374 -9.63 7.60 6.65
C VAL A 374 -10.70 8.67 6.50
N PRO A 375 -11.72 8.47 5.65
CA PRO A 375 -12.81 9.42 5.53
C PRO A 375 -13.47 9.71 6.89
N GLN A 376 -13.85 10.95 7.12
CA GLN A 376 -14.48 11.38 8.38
C GLN A 376 -15.81 10.66 8.65
N ASP A 377 -16.53 10.31 7.60
CA ASP A 377 -17.83 9.61 7.63
C ASP A 377 -17.68 8.07 7.63
N ALA A 378 -16.46 7.57 7.79
CA ALA A 378 -16.21 6.14 7.91
C ALA A 378 -16.81 5.55 9.20
N PRO A 379 -17.21 4.27 9.18
CA PRO A 379 -17.72 3.61 10.37
C PRO A 379 -16.74 3.68 11.56
N PRO A 380 -17.22 3.76 12.81
CA PRO A 380 -16.34 3.84 14.00
C PRO A 380 -15.31 2.71 14.10
N ALA A 381 -15.64 1.53 13.56
CA ALA A 381 -14.74 0.36 13.56
C ALA A 381 -13.45 0.57 12.74
N VAL A 382 -13.44 1.55 11.82
CA VAL A 382 -12.27 1.92 11.02
C VAL A 382 -11.75 3.32 11.35
N ALA A 383 -12.20 3.90 12.47
CA ALA A 383 -11.61 5.14 12.98
C ALA A 383 -10.09 4.95 13.21
N PRO A 384 -9.24 5.96 12.92
CA PRO A 384 -7.78 5.81 12.95
C PRO A 384 -7.26 5.32 14.32
N GLN A 385 -7.83 5.81 15.41
CA GLN A 385 -7.48 5.39 16.77
C GLN A 385 -7.80 3.91 17.01
N GLU A 386 -8.92 3.44 16.48
CA GLU A 386 -9.34 2.05 16.62
C GLU A 386 -8.50 1.12 15.75
N LEU A 387 -8.21 1.52 14.51
CA LEU A 387 -7.29 0.78 13.64
C LEU A 387 -5.90 0.66 14.25
N ALA A 388 -5.32 1.76 14.72
CA ALA A 388 -4.01 1.74 15.37
C ALA A 388 -4.00 0.84 16.62
N ARG A 389 -5.04 0.93 17.48
CA ARG A 389 -5.16 0.08 18.68
C ARG A 389 -5.31 -1.40 18.37
N ARG A 390 -5.96 -1.76 17.27
CA ARG A 390 -6.10 -3.17 16.85
C ARG A 390 -4.82 -3.72 16.25
N LEU A 391 -4.12 -2.92 15.45
CA LEU A 391 -2.94 -3.36 14.74
C LEU A 391 -1.67 -3.33 15.61
N ALA A 392 -1.58 -2.40 16.56
CA ALA A 392 -0.42 -2.30 17.44
C ALA A 392 -0.10 -3.61 18.21
N PRO A 393 -1.06 -4.36 18.79
CA PRO A 393 -0.75 -5.63 19.44
C PRO A 393 -0.28 -6.73 18.48
N VAL A 394 -0.74 -6.69 17.22
CA VAL A 394 -0.39 -7.70 16.19
C VAL A 394 1.03 -7.46 15.67
N LEU A 395 1.39 -6.20 15.44
CA LEU A 395 2.69 -5.79 14.90
C LEU A 395 3.75 -5.55 15.99
N GLY A 396 3.31 -5.40 17.25
CA GLY A 396 4.16 -5.25 18.41
C GLY A 396 5.06 -4.02 18.33
N GLU A 397 6.25 -4.12 18.91
CA GLU A 397 7.23 -3.02 18.93
C GLU A 397 7.82 -2.69 17.55
N ARG A 398 7.56 -3.51 16.54
CA ARG A 398 8.06 -3.32 15.17
C ARG A 398 7.47 -2.08 14.49
N VAL A 399 6.26 -1.66 14.86
CA VAL A 399 5.55 -0.54 14.22
C VAL A 399 4.98 0.40 15.27
N SER A 400 5.39 1.65 15.22
CA SER A 400 4.81 2.74 16.02
C SER A 400 3.80 3.55 15.20
N TRP A 401 2.79 4.10 15.86
CA TRP A 401 1.66 4.75 15.22
C TRP A 401 1.50 6.19 15.68
N GLY A 402 1.20 7.09 14.74
CA GLY A 402 0.82 8.47 15.01
C GLY A 402 -0.57 8.76 14.46
N VAL A 403 -1.46 9.27 15.28
CA VAL A 403 -2.82 9.65 14.88
C VAL A 403 -2.96 11.16 15.04
N ALA A 404 -3.34 11.84 13.94
CA ALA A 404 -3.61 13.28 13.99
C ALA A 404 -4.94 13.58 14.69
N ASP A 405 -4.98 14.67 15.43
CA ASP A 405 -6.20 15.23 15.99
C ASP A 405 -6.97 16.01 14.92
N GLY A 406 -8.24 15.72 14.74
CA GLY A 406 -9.10 16.40 13.78
C GLY A 406 -9.19 15.75 12.41
N THR A 407 -9.70 16.52 11.44
CA THR A 407 -9.92 16.10 10.06
C THR A 407 -9.42 17.16 9.08
N TRP A 408 -8.97 16.71 7.91
CA TRP A 408 -8.21 17.50 6.94
C TRP A 408 -8.82 17.36 5.55
N ALA A 409 -8.95 18.46 4.82
CA ALA A 409 -9.20 18.41 3.39
C ALA A 409 -7.94 17.89 2.67
N LEU A 410 -8.08 17.42 1.42
CA LEU A 410 -6.93 16.91 0.66
C LEU A 410 -5.77 17.92 0.58
N GLY A 411 -6.07 19.21 0.37
CA GLY A 411 -5.04 20.26 0.33
C GLY A 411 -4.44 20.64 1.69
N GLU A 412 -4.96 20.09 2.78
CA GLU A 412 -4.51 20.32 4.16
C GLU A 412 -3.78 19.10 4.75
N LEU A 413 -3.60 18.03 3.97
CA LEU A 413 -3.03 16.77 4.48
C LEU A 413 -1.61 16.92 5.03
N ALA A 414 -0.84 17.89 4.54
CA ALA A 414 0.47 18.20 5.10
C ALA A 414 0.41 18.63 6.57
N ASP A 415 -0.63 19.38 6.96
CA ASP A 415 -0.86 19.73 8.37
C ASP A 415 -1.27 18.51 9.18
N GLY A 416 -2.13 17.67 8.62
CA GLY A 416 -2.54 16.40 9.23
C GLY A 416 -1.34 15.48 9.47
N LEU A 417 -0.46 15.33 8.47
CA LEU A 417 0.75 14.52 8.62
C LEU A 417 1.66 15.08 9.73
N ARG A 418 1.92 16.40 9.74
CA ARG A 418 2.72 17.02 10.82
C ARG A 418 2.14 16.75 12.21
N ARG A 419 0.81 16.71 12.35
CA ARG A 419 0.14 16.38 13.62
C ARG A 419 0.31 14.91 13.97
N ALA A 420 0.17 13.99 13.02
CA ALA A 420 0.41 12.56 13.23
C ALA A 420 1.87 12.30 13.60
N GLU A 421 2.83 12.94 12.95
CA GLU A 421 4.28 12.86 13.27
C GLU A 421 4.59 13.33 14.68
N ARG A 422 3.96 14.42 15.12
CA ARG A 422 4.11 14.89 16.52
C ARG A 422 3.57 13.86 17.51
N GLY A 423 2.38 13.34 17.23
CA GLY A 423 1.77 12.28 18.05
C GLY A 423 2.69 11.06 18.14
N LEU A 424 3.19 10.58 17.02
CA LEU A 424 4.12 9.45 16.95
C LEU A 424 5.39 9.70 17.76
N ARG A 425 6.08 10.82 17.52
CA ARG A 425 7.34 11.16 18.18
C ARG A 425 7.18 11.30 19.70
N VAL A 426 6.18 12.09 20.15
CA VAL A 426 5.93 12.27 21.57
C VAL A 426 5.45 10.99 22.22
N GLY A 427 4.54 10.25 21.57
CA GLY A 427 4.08 8.95 22.06
C GLY A 427 5.23 7.98 22.26
N ARG A 428 6.09 7.85 21.25
CA ARG A 428 7.27 6.97 21.29
C ARG A 428 8.28 7.38 22.38
N ALA A 429 8.54 8.67 22.53
CA ALA A 429 9.43 9.17 23.56
C ALA A 429 8.91 8.91 24.99
N LEU A 430 7.59 8.93 25.19
CA LEU A 430 6.98 8.76 26.51
C LEU A 430 6.64 7.30 26.84
N GLN A 431 6.28 6.49 25.84
CA GLN A 431 5.73 5.15 26.03
C GLN A 431 6.61 4.03 25.43
N GLY A 432 7.61 4.38 24.60
CA GLY A 432 8.50 3.44 23.93
C GLY A 432 8.04 3.04 22.54
N PRO A 433 8.77 2.10 21.86
CA PRO A 433 8.42 1.59 20.56
C PRO A 433 7.10 0.81 20.58
N GLY A 434 6.47 0.64 19.41
CA GLY A 434 5.17 -0.02 19.26
C GLY A 434 3.97 0.77 19.77
N THR A 435 4.17 2.01 20.18
CA THR A 435 3.13 2.87 20.79
C THR A 435 2.13 3.40 19.76
N VAL A 436 0.95 3.78 20.25
CA VAL A 436 -0.03 4.58 19.51
C VAL A 436 -0.05 6.00 20.08
N GLY A 437 0.68 6.89 19.41
CA GLY A 437 0.72 8.32 19.74
C GLY A 437 -0.47 9.08 19.16
N ASP A 438 -1.60 9.07 19.87
CA ASP A 438 -2.78 9.83 19.48
C ASP A 438 -2.64 11.29 19.94
N ALA A 439 -2.57 12.22 18.97
CA ALA A 439 -2.37 13.63 19.24
C ALA A 439 -3.49 14.23 20.13
N ALA A 440 -4.73 13.75 19.98
CA ALA A 440 -5.83 14.20 20.84
C ALA A 440 -5.64 13.78 22.30
N SER A 441 -5.21 12.53 22.53
CA SER A 441 -5.00 11.97 23.87
C SER A 441 -3.74 12.52 24.54
N LEU A 442 -2.68 12.79 23.77
CA LEU A 442 -1.44 13.37 24.26
C LEU A 442 -1.62 14.82 24.73
N GLY A 443 -2.56 15.57 24.15
CA GLY A 443 -2.94 16.90 24.57
C GLY A 443 -1.74 17.82 24.83
N PRO A 444 -1.57 18.36 26.08
CA PRO A 444 -0.47 19.28 26.41
C PRO A 444 0.93 18.69 26.21
N PHE A 445 1.10 17.36 26.23
CA PHE A 445 2.42 16.75 25.99
C PHE A 445 2.96 17.01 24.59
N LEU A 446 2.10 17.34 23.61
CA LEU A 446 2.54 17.77 22.28
C LEU A 446 3.36 19.07 22.31
N LEU A 447 3.25 19.87 23.37
CA LEU A 447 4.11 21.04 23.55
C LEU A 447 5.58 20.65 23.71
N LEU A 448 5.87 19.45 24.22
CA LEU A 448 7.24 18.94 24.34
C LEU A 448 7.93 18.85 22.97
N ASP A 449 7.20 18.51 21.89
CA ASP A 449 7.77 18.50 20.54
C ASP A 449 8.25 19.90 20.10
N SER A 450 7.50 20.94 20.45
CA SER A 450 7.90 22.33 20.16
C SER A 450 9.09 22.76 21.01
N LEU A 451 9.12 22.39 22.29
CA LEU A 451 10.24 22.66 23.18
C LEU A 451 11.50 21.88 22.79
N ALA A 452 11.35 20.65 22.29
CA ALA A 452 12.46 19.83 21.82
C ALA A 452 13.17 20.39 20.57
N ARG A 453 12.52 21.32 19.85
CA ARG A 453 13.10 22.05 18.71
C ARG A 453 13.71 23.39 19.11
N ASP A 454 13.51 23.82 20.36
CA ASP A 454 14.07 25.05 20.88
C ASP A 454 15.40 24.78 21.59
N ASP A 455 16.48 25.30 21.00
CA ASP A 455 17.83 25.10 21.51
C ASP A 455 18.01 25.61 22.96
N TYR A 456 17.28 26.66 23.34
CA TYR A 456 17.37 27.19 24.68
C TYR A 456 16.70 26.25 25.69
N ALA A 457 15.51 25.76 25.38
CA ALA A 457 14.79 24.79 26.22
C ALA A 457 15.60 23.49 26.39
N CYS A 458 16.20 22.99 25.29
CA CYS A 458 17.06 21.81 25.32
C CYS A 458 18.30 22.02 26.19
N ARG A 459 18.99 23.16 26.05
CA ARG A 459 20.16 23.49 26.90
C ARG A 459 19.78 23.62 28.38
N MET A 460 18.65 24.23 28.69
CA MET A 460 18.15 24.34 30.06
C MET A 460 17.87 22.98 30.69
N ALA A 461 17.18 22.10 29.93
CA ALA A 461 16.91 20.73 30.38
C ALA A 461 18.21 19.92 30.58
N ALA A 462 19.13 20.03 29.62
CA ALA A 462 20.43 19.37 29.70
C ALA A 462 21.26 19.86 30.92
N ALA A 463 21.33 21.17 31.13
CA ALA A 463 22.06 21.72 32.27
C ALA A 463 21.51 21.26 33.62
N LEU A 464 20.18 21.03 33.70
CA LEU A 464 19.54 20.53 34.92
C LEU A 464 19.84 19.05 35.17
N LEU A 465 19.95 18.23 34.11
CA LEU A 465 20.14 16.79 34.21
C LEU A 465 21.62 16.34 34.12
N GLU A 466 22.49 17.16 33.53
CA GLU A 466 23.90 16.84 33.29
C GLU A 466 24.65 16.41 34.60
N PRO A 467 24.45 17.02 35.77
CA PRO A 467 25.10 16.57 37.00
C PRO A 467 24.72 15.13 37.40
N LEU A 468 23.46 14.72 37.15
CA LEU A 468 22.99 13.35 37.39
C LEU A 468 23.59 12.36 36.39
N GLU A 469 23.55 12.70 35.11
CA GLU A 469 24.07 11.86 34.03
C GLU A 469 25.59 11.65 34.16
N ARG A 470 26.32 12.71 34.54
CA ARG A 470 27.76 12.62 34.80
C ARG A 470 28.04 11.70 35.97
N TYR A 471 27.31 11.84 37.06
CA TYR A 471 27.45 10.99 38.23
C TYR A 471 27.14 9.51 37.89
N ASP A 472 26.09 9.25 37.11
CA ASP A 472 25.70 7.91 36.70
C ASP A 472 26.80 7.25 35.83
N ARG A 473 27.38 8.01 34.89
CA ARG A 473 28.51 7.53 34.06
C ARG A 473 29.76 7.23 34.88
N GLU A 474 30.12 8.11 35.82
CA GLU A 474 31.35 7.97 36.60
C GLU A 474 31.26 6.89 37.69
N ARG A 475 30.08 6.61 38.19
CA ARG A 475 29.87 5.73 39.35
C ARG A 475 29.11 4.44 39.00
N SER A 476 28.77 4.22 37.73
CA SER A 476 27.89 3.13 37.31
C SER A 476 26.65 3.03 38.23
N ARG A 477 25.97 4.15 38.39
CA ARG A 477 24.78 4.32 39.24
C ARG A 477 23.60 4.73 38.36
N ASP A 478 22.38 4.51 38.85
CA ASP A 478 21.14 4.74 38.14
C ASP A 478 20.29 5.80 38.89
N LEU A 479 20.89 7.00 39.15
CA LEU A 479 20.19 8.08 39.83
C LEU A 479 19.11 8.68 38.92
N THR A 480 19.39 8.80 37.63
CA THR A 480 18.43 9.30 36.63
C THR A 480 17.21 8.40 36.59
N ASP A 481 17.41 7.06 36.47
CA ASP A 481 16.32 6.09 36.50
C ASP A 481 15.57 6.09 37.84
N THR A 482 16.30 6.23 38.95
CA THR A 482 15.70 6.38 40.30
C THR A 482 14.77 7.59 40.38
N LEU A 483 15.20 8.74 39.82
CA LEU A 483 14.40 9.96 39.77
C LEU A 483 13.17 9.77 38.87
N GLU A 484 13.33 9.17 37.69
CA GLU A 484 12.21 8.90 36.78
C GLU A 484 11.13 8.05 37.44
N VAL A 485 11.52 6.96 38.08
CA VAL A 485 10.56 6.06 38.77
C VAL A 485 9.92 6.78 39.95
N PHE A 486 10.66 7.57 40.71
CA PHE A 486 10.11 8.34 41.83
C PHE A 486 9.05 9.37 41.38
N LEU A 487 9.32 10.07 40.28
CA LEU A 487 8.39 11.03 39.67
C LEU A 487 7.16 10.34 39.09
N ALA A 488 7.34 9.19 38.38
CA ALA A 488 6.25 8.40 37.85
C ALA A 488 5.30 7.86 38.93
N GLU A 489 5.82 7.61 40.15
CA GLU A 489 5.03 7.22 41.32
C GLU A 489 4.51 8.44 42.12
N ASN A 490 4.44 9.63 41.48
CA ASN A 490 3.99 10.89 42.08
C ASN A 490 4.69 11.26 43.41
N GLY A 491 5.97 10.92 43.55
CA GLY A 491 6.74 11.17 44.76
C GLY A 491 6.48 10.15 45.89
N ASN A 492 5.79 9.06 45.64
CA ASN A 492 5.56 8.01 46.60
C ASN A 492 6.78 7.11 46.77
N THR A 493 7.55 7.36 47.84
CA THR A 493 8.79 6.63 48.12
C THR A 493 8.58 5.12 48.33
N THR A 494 7.43 4.69 48.84
CA THR A 494 7.15 3.27 49.06
C THR A 494 6.88 2.55 47.76
N ALA A 495 6.10 3.16 46.88
CA ALA A 495 5.81 2.62 45.55
C ALA A 495 7.09 2.60 44.69
N ALA A 496 7.85 3.68 44.67
CA ALA A 496 9.11 3.79 43.93
C ALA A 496 10.16 2.78 44.42
N ALA A 497 10.31 2.58 45.72
CA ALA A 497 11.23 1.58 46.28
C ALA A 497 10.89 0.16 45.83
N ARG A 498 9.58 -0.19 45.83
CA ARG A 498 9.10 -1.48 45.36
C ARG A 498 9.39 -1.68 43.87
N ARG A 499 9.11 -0.68 43.07
CA ARG A 499 9.31 -0.75 41.61
C ARG A 499 10.78 -0.87 41.20
N LEU A 500 11.69 -0.24 42.01
CA LEU A 500 13.13 -0.31 41.81
C LEU A 500 13.80 -1.52 42.49
N PHE A 501 13.04 -2.37 43.16
CA PHE A 501 13.55 -3.47 43.98
C PHE A 501 14.57 -3.00 45.02
N LEU A 502 14.38 -1.80 45.59
CA LEU A 502 15.23 -1.21 46.62
C LEU A 502 14.55 -1.21 47.98
N ASN A 503 15.36 -1.27 49.03
CA ASN A 503 14.85 -0.91 50.33
C ASN A 503 14.68 0.61 50.48
N ARG A 504 13.81 1.04 51.42
CA ARG A 504 13.48 2.45 51.63
C ARG A 504 14.72 3.32 51.92
N HIS A 505 15.67 2.82 52.69
CA HIS A 505 16.89 3.57 53.06
C HIS A 505 17.77 3.83 51.83
N SER A 506 17.94 2.82 50.97
CA SER A 506 18.69 2.96 49.74
C SER A 506 18.05 3.94 48.77
N LEU A 507 16.71 3.90 48.63
CA LEU A 507 16.00 4.88 47.83
C LEU A 507 16.17 6.30 48.38
N MET A 508 15.96 6.50 49.68
CA MET A 508 16.12 7.81 50.32
C MET A 508 17.54 8.35 50.18
N TYR A 509 18.56 7.50 50.24
CA TYR A 509 19.95 7.89 49.97
C TYR A 509 20.12 8.37 48.53
N ARG A 510 19.62 7.63 47.56
CA ARG A 510 19.67 8.02 46.14
C ARG A 510 18.94 9.35 45.89
N LEU A 511 17.74 9.53 46.41
CA LEU A 511 16.98 10.77 46.26
C LEU A 511 17.67 11.98 46.86
N ARG A 512 18.28 11.86 48.06
CA ARG A 512 19.11 12.92 48.62
C ARG A 512 20.29 13.27 47.70
N LYS A 513 20.90 12.26 47.08
CA LYS A 513 21.98 12.50 46.13
C LYS A 513 21.50 13.23 44.88
N VAL A 514 20.29 12.95 44.42
CA VAL A 514 19.63 13.72 43.35
C VAL A 514 19.45 15.17 43.76
N GLU A 515 18.93 15.44 44.98
CA GLU A 515 18.76 16.80 45.51
C GLU A 515 20.10 17.56 45.61
N GLU A 516 21.17 16.90 46.10
CA GLU A 516 22.50 17.48 46.15
C GLU A 516 23.06 17.87 44.77
N LEU A 517 22.91 16.99 43.78
CA LEU A 517 23.47 17.19 42.47
C LEU A 517 22.69 18.21 41.64
N THR A 518 21.37 18.22 41.75
CA THR A 518 20.50 19.12 40.98
C THR A 518 20.25 20.45 41.66
N GLY A 519 20.51 20.54 42.96
CA GLY A 519 20.16 21.70 43.79
C GLY A 519 18.63 21.90 43.94
N ARG A 520 17.82 20.84 43.69
CA ARG A 520 16.35 20.88 43.74
C ARG A 520 15.82 20.08 44.92
N ASP A 521 14.79 20.61 45.58
CA ASP A 521 14.10 19.94 46.68
C ASP A 521 12.93 19.10 46.17
N LEU A 522 13.07 17.78 46.23
CA LEU A 522 12.06 16.83 45.76
C LEU A 522 10.75 16.85 46.58
N LYS A 523 10.70 17.59 47.72
CA LYS A 523 9.46 17.81 48.43
C LYS A 523 8.63 18.93 47.81
N ARG A 524 9.27 19.88 47.12
CA ARG A 524 8.58 20.98 46.44
C ARG A 524 8.01 20.53 45.12
N HIS A 525 6.75 20.86 44.88
CA HIS A 525 6.06 20.50 43.66
C HIS A 525 6.72 21.11 42.40
N GLU A 526 7.10 22.39 42.51
CA GLU A 526 7.73 23.13 41.41
C GLU A 526 9.05 22.48 40.96
N ASP A 527 9.88 22.05 41.91
CA ASP A 527 11.16 21.40 41.61
C ASP A 527 10.97 20.00 40.99
N ARG A 528 9.99 19.24 41.50
CA ARG A 528 9.62 17.96 40.87
C ARG A 528 9.13 18.17 39.44
N PHE A 529 8.25 19.16 39.21
CA PHE A 529 7.72 19.47 37.88
C PHE A 529 8.84 19.85 36.91
N LEU A 530 9.79 20.71 37.34
CA LEU A 530 10.93 21.09 36.48
C LEU A 530 11.80 19.90 36.12
N LEU A 531 12.09 18.99 37.04
CA LEU A 531 12.88 17.79 36.78
C LEU A 531 12.11 16.81 35.87
N GLU A 532 10.82 16.64 36.09
CA GLU A 532 9.97 15.81 35.24
C GLU A 532 9.89 16.36 33.81
N LEU A 533 9.69 17.67 33.67
CA LEU A 533 9.68 18.33 32.38
C LEU A 533 11.03 18.17 31.66
N ALA A 534 12.15 18.35 32.36
CA ALA A 534 13.48 18.17 31.77
C ALA A 534 13.72 16.74 31.29
N LEU A 535 13.33 15.72 32.05
CA LEU A 535 13.44 14.32 31.68
C LEU A 535 12.59 13.97 30.46
N ARG A 536 11.35 14.44 30.44
CA ARG A 536 10.43 14.23 29.30
C ARG A 536 10.93 14.94 28.04
N LEU A 537 11.39 16.20 28.19
CA LEU A 537 11.93 16.97 27.06
C LEU A 537 13.17 16.29 26.48
N ARG A 538 14.08 15.81 27.31
CA ARG A 538 15.26 15.06 26.87
C ARG A 538 14.88 13.83 26.05
N ARG A 539 13.89 13.05 26.49
CA ARG A 539 13.41 11.86 25.77
C ARG A 539 12.85 12.24 24.39
N VAL A 540 12.04 13.30 24.30
CA VAL A 540 11.48 13.76 23.03
C VAL A 540 12.57 14.31 22.09
N ALA A 541 13.60 14.97 22.63
CA ALA A 541 14.70 15.50 21.83
C ALA A 541 15.68 14.43 21.30
N GLN A 542 15.64 13.21 21.84
CA GLN A 542 16.47 12.07 21.41
C GLN A 542 15.81 11.18 20.36
N VAL A 543 14.51 11.34 20.12
CA VAL A 543 13.71 10.64 19.12
C VAL A 543 13.58 11.50 17.86
#